data_72f325f48d3cab6bc1997662fb743414
#
_entry.id   72f325f48d3cab6bc1997662fb743414
#
_cell.length_a   1.000
_cell.length_b   1.000
_cell.length_c   1.000
_cell.angle_alpha   90.00
_cell.angle_beta   90.00
_cell.angle_gamma   90.00
#
_symmetry.space_group_name_H-M   'P 1'
#
loop_
_entity.id
_entity.type
_entity.pdbx_description
1 polymer ?
#
loop_
_entity_poly.entity_id
_entity_poly.type
_entity_poly.pdbx_seq_one_letter_code
_entity_poly.pdbx_strand_id
1 'polypeptide(L)'
;MSRSRLAKADAFEGRGNEIVTFSIDRNINYTNVCNVYCKFCAFWRREQAADAYVITHAEIDQKIEETLALGGTQILMQGGHHPSLSKQWYLDLLSHIREKFPTINVHGFSPSEFVHFRDVFDEPLEDLVRDFAAAGLGSIPGGGGEILVDRVRQKISPLKAMSDDWLEVMAIAHRHNLATTATMMFGHVETVEERIEHLDRVRVQQDATGGFTAFIAWTFQAENTKLKAPTVGSHEYLRMQALSRIYLDNIENIQSSWVTQGREIGQIALRHGANDLGSIMIEENVVSKAGTVYCMDVADMQRLITDLGYEPRQRDNWYHLVDAPAAAA
;
A
#
# COMPACT_ATOMS: atom_id res chain seq x y z
N MET A 1 -13.22 -16.45 16.17
CA MET A 1 -13.25 -15.32 15.20
C MET A 1 -12.53 -14.15 15.85
N SER A 2 -11.71 -13.42 15.09
CA SER A 2 -11.12 -12.16 15.58
C SER A 2 -12.22 -11.08 15.68
N ARG A 3 -11.98 -10.05 16.53
CA ARG A 3 -12.91 -8.89 16.65
C ARG A 3 -13.18 -8.24 15.30
N SER A 4 -12.14 -8.09 14.47
CA SER A 4 -12.26 -7.52 13.13
C SER A 4 -13.18 -8.31 12.20
N ARG A 5 -13.19 -9.62 12.26
CA ARG A 5 -14.14 -10.45 11.48
C ARG A 5 -15.59 -10.31 11.95
N LEU A 6 -15.79 -10.15 13.25
CA LEU A 6 -17.14 -9.88 13.79
C LEU A 6 -17.62 -8.50 13.34
N ALA A 7 -16.79 -7.46 13.47
CA ALA A 7 -17.11 -6.11 13.00
C ALA A 7 -17.44 -6.08 11.50
N LYS A 8 -16.65 -6.81 10.68
CA LYS A 8 -16.93 -6.91 9.24
C LYS A 8 -18.23 -7.66 8.96
N ALA A 9 -18.55 -8.72 9.71
CA ALA A 9 -19.80 -9.44 9.58
C ALA A 9 -21.01 -8.53 9.87
N ASP A 10 -20.91 -7.69 10.90
CA ASP A 10 -21.95 -6.71 11.24
C ASP A 10 -22.09 -5.62 10.15
N ALA A 11 -20.97 -5.09 9.66
CA ALA A 11 -20.95 -4.08 8.60
C ALA A 11 -21.59 -4.55 7.28
N PHE A 12 -21.59 -5.87 7.00
CA PHE A 12 -22.17 -6.47 5.80
C PHE A 12 -23.42 -7.31 6.11
N GLU A 13 -24.24 -6.88 7.07
CA GLU A 13 -25.50 -7.55 7.44
C GLU A 13 -25.31 -9.04 7.80
N GLY A 14 -24.23 -9.35 8.51
CA GLY A 14 -23.90 -10.70 8.93
C GLY A 14 -23.17 -11.55 7.88
N ARG A 15 -22.99 -11.07 6.65
CA ARG A 15 -22.31 -11.80 5.56
C ARG A 15 -20.82 -11.50 5.42
N GLY A 16 -20.21 -10.73 6.33
CA GLY A 16 -18.83 -10.30 6.23
C GLY A 16 -17.78 -11.40 6.17
N ASN A 17 -18.11 -12.63 6.59
CA ASN A 17 -17.24 -13.79 6.46
C ASN A 17 -17.38 -14.51 5.10
N GLU A 18 -18.39 -14.19 4.32
CA GLU A 18 -18.66 -14.76 2.99
C GLU A 18 -18.14 -13.87 1.88
N ILE A 19 -17.95 -12.58 2.16
CA ILE A 19 -17.46 -11.59 1.20
C ILE A 19 -15.93 -11.53 1.25
N VAL A 20 -15.31 -11.55 0.06
CA VAL A 20 -13.91 -11.19 -0.15
C VAL A 20 -13.86 -9.98 -1.08
N THR A 21 -13.19 -8.94 -0.62
CA THR A 21 -13.10 -7.69 -1.37
C THR A 21 -11.88 -7.65 -2.30
N PHE A 22 -11.98 -6.82 -3.35
CA PHE A 22 -10.87 -6.43 -4.22
C PHE A 22 -11.05 -4.98 -4.67
N SER A 23 -9.99 -4.35 -5.16
CA SER A 23 -10.07 -3.00 -5.73
C SER A 23 -9.61 -2.97 -7.19
N ILE A 24 -10.06 -1.93 -7.89
CA ILE A 24 -9.55 -1.58 -9.22
C ILE A 24 -8.78 -0.28 -9.05
N ASP A 25 -7.45 -0.36 -9.14
CA ASP A 25 -6.60 0.81 -9.05
C ASP A 25 -5.35 0.67 -9.93
N ARG A 26 -4.64 1.77 -10.06
CA ARG A 26 -3.35 1.85 -10.76
C ARG A 26 -2.29 2.39 -9.82
N ASN A 27 -1.12 1.76 -9.80
CA ASN A 27 0.06 2.32 -9.17
C ASN A 27 0.73 3.35 -10.11
N ILE A 28 0.72 4.62 -9.71
CA ILE A 28 1.36 5.71 -10.45
C ILE A 28 2.59 6.16 -9.69
N ASN A 29 3.77 5.93 -10.27
CA ASN A 29 5.00 6.44 -9.70
C ASN A 29 5.31 7.79 -10.34
N TYR A 30 5.17 8.88 -9.57
CA TYR A 30 5.36 10.23 -10.10
C TYR A 30 6.83 10.56 -10.41
N THR A 31 7.78 9.83 -9.85
CA THR A 31 9.21 9.90 -10.17
C THR A 31 9.95 8.64 -9.72
N ASN A 32 11.00 8.27 -10.44
CA ASN A 32 11.98 7.27 -10.01
C ASN A 32 13.24 7.89 -9.40
N VAL A 33 13.37 9.21 -9.41
CA VAL A 33 14.50 9.90 -8.78
C VAL A 33 14.41 9.78 -7.26
N CYS A 34 15.46 9.24 -6.63
CA CYS A 34 15.46 8.98 -5.20
C CYS A 34 16.85 9.12 -4.60
N ASN A 35 16.98 9.82 -3.49
CA ASN A 35 18.24 10.01 -2.76
C ASN A 35 18.43 9.08 -1.57
N VAL A 36 17.52 8.11 -1.35
CA VAL A 36 17.57 7.17 -0.20
C VAL A 36 18.36 5.90 -0.50
N TYR A 37 18.39 5.47 -1.76
CA TYR A 37 19.20 4.33 -2.22
C TYR A 37 18.95 3.01 -1.46
N CYS A 38 17.71 2.69 -1.13
CA CYS A 38 17.35 1.45 -0.42
C CYS A 38 17.96 0.23 -1.11
N LYS A 39 18.59 -0.68 -0.33
CA LYS A 39 19.29 -1.84 -0.88
C LYS A 39 18.35 -2.88 -1.49
N PHE A 40 17.08 -2.89 -1.09
CA PHE A 40 16.04 -3.79 -1.57
C PHE A 40 15.25 -3.25 -2.77
N CYS A 41 15.41 -1.98 -3.13
CA CYS A 41 14.67 -1.35 -4.21
C CYS A 41 15.48 -1.35 -5.51
N ALA A 42 14.89 -1.87 -6.59
CA ALA A 42 15.48 -1.87 -7.94
C ALA A 42 14.98 -0.68 -8.80
N PHE A 43 14.01 0.08 -8.31
CA PHE A 43 13.32 1.13 -9.05
C PHE A 43 14.06 2.48 -9.06
N TRP A 44 14.73 2.84 -7.97
CA TRP A 44 15.32 4.17 -7.81
C TRP A 44 16.39 4.50 -8.86
N ARG A 45 16.45 5.78 -9.23
CA ARG A 45 17.47 6.38 -10.09
C ARG A 45 18.08 7.61 -9.43
N ARG A 46 19.31 7.95 -9.85
CA ARG A 46 19.88 9.28 -9.59
C ARG A 46 19.26 10.28 -10.56
N GLU A 47 19.18 11.53 -10.17
CA GLU A 47 18.60 12.61 -10.98
C GLU A 47 19.22 12.73 -12.38
N GLN A 48 20.54 12.43 -12.51
CA GLN A 48 21.27 12.48 -13.77
C GLN A 48 21.20 11.19 -14.61
N ALA A 49 20.45 10.19 -14.17
CA ALA A 49 20.32 8.94 -14.93
C ALA A 49 19.53 9.18 -16.22
N ALA A 50 19.91 8.49 -17.30
CA ALA A 50 19.25 8.65 -18.60
C ALA A 50 17.78 8.25 -18.62
N ASP A 51 17.36 7.37 -17.68
CA ASP A 51 15.98 6.90 -17.47
C ASP A 51 15.32 7.52 -16.23
N ALA A 52 15.90 8.62 -15.70
CA ALA A 52 15.26 9.41 -14.66
C ALA A 52 14.08 10.20 -15.23
N TYR A 53 12.98 10.27 -14.47
CA TYR A 53 11.80 11.02 -14.90
C TYR A 53 11.05 11.66 -13.73
N VAL A 54 10.28 12.68 -14.06
CA VAL A 54 9.19 13.23 -13.27
C VAL A 54 7.96 13.25 -14.18
N ILE A 55 6.86 12.68 -13.74
CA ILE A 55 5.64 12.53 -14.54
C ILE A 55 5.02 13.90 -14.85
N THR A 56 4.45 14.03 -16.03
CA THR A 56 3.70 15.22 -16.44
C THR A 56 2.22 15.11 -16.08
N HIS A 57 1.51 16.24 -15.99
CA HIS A 57 0.06 16.25 -15.81
C HIS A 57 -0.68 15.48 -16.91
N ALA A 58 -0.24 15.59 -18.16
CA ALA A 58 -0.85 14.87 -19.28
C ALA A 58 -0.74 13.35 -19.15
N GLU A 59 0.40 12.84 -18.68
CA GLU A 59 0.60 11.41 -18.41
C GLU A 59 -0.24 10.93 -17.23
N ILE A 60 -0.38 11.74 -16.17
CA ILE A 60 -1.26 11.43 -15.04
C ILE A 60 -2.72 11.40 -15.48
N ASP A 61 -3.15 12.39 -16.25
CA ASP A 61 -4.50 12.48 -16.76
C ASP A 61 -4.88 11.23 -17.55
N GLN A 62 -4.04 10.84 -18.50
CA GLN A 62 -4.25 9.62 -19.28
C GLN A 62 -4.38 8.39 -18.40
N LYS A 63 -3.48 8.23 -17.42
CA LYS A 63 -3.48 7.07 -16.50
C LYS A 63 -4.74 7.02 -15.63
N ILE A 64 -5.23 8.17 -15.18
CA ILE A 64 -6.47 8.24 -14.39
C ILE A 64 -7.69 7.99 -15.28
N GLU A 65 -7.76 8.54 -16.48
CA GLU A 65 -8.84 8.29 -17.44
C GLU A 65 -8.97 6.80 -17.77
N GLU A 66 -7.85 6.12 -18.05
CA GLU A 66 -7.82 4.67 -18.27
C GLU A 66 -8.26 3.88 -17.01
N THR A 67 -7.89 4.34 -15.81
CA THR A 67 -8.30 3.71 -14.56
C THR A 67 -9.80 3.84 -14.32
N LEU A 68 -10.36 5.03 -14.55
CA LEU A 68 -11.81 5.28 -14.44
C LEU A 68 -12.60 4.48 -15.48
N ALA A 69 -12.09 4.33 -16.70
CA ALA A 69 -12.73 3.52 -17.75
C ALA A 69 -12.86 2.03 -17.37
N LEU A 70 -11.98 1.53 -16.49
CA LEU A 70 -12.04 0.19 -15.94
C LEU A 70 -12.90 0.08 -14.66
N GLY A 71 -13.52 1.17 -14.21
CA GLY A 71 -14.29 1.23 -12.97
C GLY A 71 -13.43 1.42 -11.71
N GLY A 72 -12.22 1.96 -11.87
CA GLY A 72 -11.34 2.28 -10.75
C GLY A 72 -11.86 3.43 -9.91
N THR A 73 -11.62 3.37 -8.61
CA THR A 73 -12.05 4.37 -7.62
C THR A 73 -10.90 5.13 -6.99
N GLN A 74 -9.68 4.66 -7.22
CA GLN A 74 -8.47 5.24 -6.62
C GLN A 74 -7.25 5.03 -7.51
N ILE A 75 -6.21 5.81 -7.21
CA ILE A 75 -4.84 5.57 -7.65
C ILE A 75 -3.93 5.40 -6.43
N LEU A 76 -2.96 4.47 -6.52
CA LEU A 76 -1.86 4.38 -5.57
C LEU A 76 -0.70 5.23 -6.12
N MET A 77 -0.42 6.38 -5.48
CA MET A 77 0.57 7.34 -5.96
C MET A 77 1.77 7.41 -5.02
N GLN A 78 2.88 6.84 -5.41
CA GLN A 78 4.13 6.83 -4.67
C GLN A 78 5.29 7.10 -5.62
N GLY A 79 6.38 7.70 -5.11
CA GLY A 79 7.56 7.98 -5.91
C GLY A 79 8.89 7.81 -5.17
N GLY A 80 9.95 8.14 -5.85
CA GLY A 80 11.25 8.30 -5.21
C GLY A 80 11.29 9.57 -4.35
N HIS A 81 12.17 9.59 -3.36
CA HIS A 81 12.46 10.79 -2.55
C HIS A 81 13.28 11.76 -3.39
N HIS A 82 12.59 12.61 -4.16
CA HIS A 82 13.22 13.55 -5.09
C HIS A 82 13.80 14.73 -4.34
N PRO A 83 15.12 15.01 -4.45
CA PRO A 83 15.77 16.04 -3.64
C PRO A 83 15.44 17.49 -4.02
N SER A 84 14.90 17.72 -5.22
CA SER A 84 14.80 19.06 -5.81
C SER A 84 13.38 19.50 -6.16
N LEU A 85 12.35 18.63 -6.04
CA LEU A 85 10.95 19.03 -6.24
C LEU A 85 10.48 19.88 -5.07
N SER A 86 9.82 21.00 -5.36
CA SER A 86 9.28 21.90 -4.34
C SER A 86 7.98 21.38 -3.73
N LYS A 87 7.65 21.80 -2.51
CA LYS A 87 6.34 21.54 -1.89
C LYS A 87 5.19 21.94 -2.82
N GLN A 88 5.31 23.11 -3.48
CA GLN A 88 4.30 23.62 -4.38
C GLN A 88 4.03 22.66 -5.54
N TRP A 89 5.07 22.01 -6.10
CA TRP A 89 4.89 21.00 -7.16
C TRP A 89 3.94 19.87 -6.73
N TYR A 90 4.10 19.35 -5.50
CA TYR A 90 3.25 18.28 -4.97
C TYR A 90 1.81 18.77 -4.72
N LEU A 91 1.66 19.99 -4.19
CA LEU A 91 0.34 20.56 -3.94
C LEU A 91 -0.41 20.87 -5.25
N ASP A 92 0.29 21.35 -6.27
CA ASP A 92 -0.27 21.60 -7.61
C ASP A 92 -0.71 20.28 -8.27
N LEU A 93 0.08 19.22 -8.13
CA LEU A 93 -0.26 17.89 -8.62
C LEU A 93 -1.56 17.36 -7.99
N LEU A 94 -1.66 17.42 -6.65
CA LEU A 94 -2.87 16.99 -5.93
C LEU A 94 -4.09 17.83 -6.30
N SER A 95 -3.95 19.15 -6.36
CA SER A 95 -5.01 20.08 -6.72
C SER A 95 -5.50 19.83 -8.15
N HIS A 96 -4.58 19.62 -9.09
CA HIS A 96 -4.91 19.27 -10.47
C HIS A 96 -5.74 17.98 -10.55
N ILE A 97 -5.33 16.91 -9.83
CA ILE A 97 -6.06 15.65 -9.82
C ILE A 97 -7.46 15.84 -9.22
N ARG A 98 -7.56 16.53 -8.08
CA ARG A 98 -8.84 16.79 -7.41
C ARG A 98 -9.80 17.59 -8.27
N GLU A 99 -9.31 18.61 -8.99
CA GLU A 99 -10.14 19.46 -9.84
C GLU A 99 -10.61 18.73 -11.09
N LYS A 100 -9.75 17.97 -11.73
CA LYS A 100 -10.07 17.27 -12.98
C LYS A 100 -10.81 15.94 -12.76
N PHE A 101 -10.48 15.23 -11.67
CA PHE A 101 -11.01 13.88 -11.37
C PHE A 101 -11.58 13.78 -9.95
N PRO A 102 -12.64 14.51 -9.63
CA PRO A 102 -13.14 14.65 -8.26
C PRO A 102 -13.66 13.35 -7.65
N THR A 103 -13.86 12.30 -8.43
CA THR A 103 -14.34 10.98 -7.97
C THR A 103 -13.20 10.02 -7.67
N ILE A 104 -11.96 10.33 -8.06
CA ILE A 104 -10.82 9.46 -7.82
C ILE A 104 -10.18 9.76 -6.45
N ASN A 105 -9.97 8.74 -5.64
CA ASN A 105 -9.18 8.88 -4.42
C ASN A 105 -7.69 8.83 -4.73
N VAL A 106 -6.92 9.78 -4.22
CA VAL A 106 -5.46 9.74 -4.22
C VAL A 106 -5.00 9.05 -2.93
N HIS A 107 -4.65 7.77 -3.02
CA HIS A 107 -3.95 7.01 -1.98
C HIS A 107 -2.45 7.23 -2.20
N GLY A 108 -1.89 8.26 -1.60
CA GLY A 108 -0.59 8.77 -2.03
C GLY A 108 0.36 9.11 -0.89
N PHE A 109 1.61 9.14 -1.26
CA PHE A 109 2.77 9.48 -0.46
C PHE A 109 2.91 8.62 0.80
N SER A 110 3.92 7.79 0.84
CA SER A 110 4.21 6.97 2.02
C SER A 110 4.68 7.84 3.20
N PRO A 111 4.61 7.33 4.45
CA PRO A 111 5.21 8.02 5.60
C PRO A 111 6.69 8.37 5.41
N SER A 112 7.43 7.52 4.69
CA SER A 112 8.84 7.83 4.35
C SER A 112 8.99 9.05 3.45
N GLU A 113 8.04 9.27 2.54
CA GLU A 113 8.01 10.48 1.70
C GLU A 113 7.67 11.71 2.55
N PHE A 114 6.74 11.62 3.50
CA PHE A 114 6.45 12.73 4.41
C PHE A 114 7.65 13.10 5.29
N VAL A 115 8.40 12.12 5.79
CA VAL A 115 9.64 12.38 6.53
C VAL A 115 10.68 13.06 5.63
N HIS A 116 10.79 12.64 4.37
CA HIS A 116 11.63 13.32 3.39
C HIS A 116 11.15 14.76 3.13
N PHE A 117 9.85 14.99 3.01
CA PHE A 117 9.27 16.34 2.83
C PHE A 117 9.57 17.24 4.03
N ARG A 118 9.46 16.73 5.26
CA ARG A 118 9.85 17.42 6.49
C ARG A 118 11.29 17.95 6.38
N ASP A 119 12.19 17.07 5.96
CA ASP A 119 13.63 17.37 5.93
C ASP A 119 14.01 18.32 4.78
N VAL A 120 13.32 18.23 3.62
CA VAL A 120 13.63 19.06 2.43
C VAL A 120 12.96 20.42 2.49
N PHE A 121 11.74 20.49 3.05
CA PHE A 121 10.98 21.75 3.13
C PHE A 121 11.20 22.50 4.44
N ASP A 122 11.86 21.87 5.42
CA ASP A 122 12.06 22.41 6.78
C ASP A 122 10.72 22.81 7.44
N GLU A 123 9.72 21.93 7.32
CA GLU A 123 8.36 22.17 7.85
C GLU A 123 7.91 21.02 8.76
N PRO A 124 7.10 21.28 9.81
CA PRO A 124 6.55 20.23 10.67
C PRO A 124 5.68 19.22 9.92
N LEU A 125 5.75 17.95 10.30
CA LEU A 125 4.93 16.88 9.71
C LEU A 125 3.41 17.18 9.78
N GLU A 126 2.95 17.77 10.90
CA GLU A 126 1.55 18.15 11.09
C GLU A 126 1.06 19.14 10.02
N ASP A 127 1.87 20.15 9.70
CA ASP A 127 1.55 21.16 8.69
C ASP A 127 1.57 20.55 7.28
N LEU A 128 2.55 19.68 7.00
CA LEU A 128 2.64 18.98 5.72
C LEU A 128 1.43 18.08 5.47
N VAL A 129 1.06 17.23 6.43
CA VAL A 129 -0.10 16.34 6.29
C VAL A 129 -1.39 17.16 6.10
N ARG A 130 -1.58 18.24 6.88
CA ARG A 130 -2.72 19.15 6.72
C ARG A 130 -2.78 19.76 5.32
N ASP A 131 -1.66 20.29 4.82
CA ASP A 131 -1.62 21.02 3.56
C ASP A 131 -1.82 20.06 2.36
N PHE A 132 -1.25 18.85 2.43
CA PHE A 132 -1.46 17.82 1.42
C PHE A 132 -2.91 17.31 1.42
N ALA A 133 -3.51 17.10 2.59
CA ALA A 133 -4.94 16.77 2.70
C ALA A 133 -5.82 17.87 2.11
N ALA A 134 -5.53 19.14 2.42
CA ALA A 134 -6.25 20.29 1.87
C ALA A 134 -6.08 20.40 0.34
N ALA A 135 -4.95 19.98 -0.22
CA ALA A 135 -4.72 19.94 -1.67
C ALA A 135 -5.45 18.81 -2.39
N GLY A 136 -5.84 17.72 -1.70
CA GLY A 136 -6.58 16.61 -2.32
C GLY A 136 -6.05 15.21 -2.02
N LEU A 137 -5.08 15.07 -1.11
CA LEU A 137 -4.67 13.76 -0.61
C LEU A 137 -5.82 13.12 0.18
N GLY A 138 -6.28 11.95 -0.24
CA GLY A 138 -7.43 11.28 0.39
C GLY A 138 -7.04 10.21 1.41
N SER A 139 -5.86 9.63 1.29
CA SER A 139 -5.40 8.55 2.18
C SER A 139 -3.91 8.28 2.01
N ILE A 140 -3.26 7.62 2.98
CA ILE A 140 -1.81 7.35 2.96
C ILE A 140 -1.53 5.85 2.95
N PRO A 141 -0.77 5.33 1.97
CA PRO A 141 -0.35 3.94 1.94
C PRO A 141 0.73 3.62 2.96
N GLY A 142 0.76 2.37 3.42
CA GLY A 142 1.75 1.87 4.39
C GLY A 142 3.17 1.69 3.84
N GLY A 143 3.46 2.22 2.67
CA GLY A 143 4.79 2.15 2.06
C GLY A 143 5.88 2.65 3.00
N GLY A 144 7.06 2.05 2.92
CA GLY A 144 8.15 2.38 3.83
C GLY A 144 8.07 1.71 5.20
N GLY A 145 7.04 0.91 5.47
CA GLY A 145 6.94 0.13 6.71
C GLY A 145 8.02 -0.94 6.84
N GLU A 146 8.35 -1.62 5.76
CA GLU A 146 9.23 -2.80 5.69
C GLU A 146 9.18 -3.62 6.99
N ILE A 147 10.15 -3.45 7.88
CA ILE A 147 10.12 -3.92 9.27
C ILE A 147 10.32 -2.71 10.20
N LEU A 148 9.39 -2.47 11.12
CA LEU A 148 9.43 -1.36 12.08
C LEU A 148 10.35 -1.68 13.27
N VAL A 149 11.60 -2.08 12.98
CA VAL A 149 12.69 -2.30 13.91
C VAL A 149 13.94 -1.62 13.36
N ASP A 150 14.50 -0.67 14.06
CA ASP A 150 15.55 0.21 13.54
C ASP A 150 16.85 -0.52 13.18
N ARG A 151 17.20 -1.62 13.88
CA ARG A 151 18.32 -2.48 13.46
C ARG A 151 18.15 -2.96 12.01
N VAL A 152 16.95 -3.39 11.65
CA VAL A 152 16.64 -3.85 10.29
C VAL A 152 16.69 -2.69 9.32
N ARG A 153 16.02 -1.57 9.65
CA ARG A 153 15.93 -0.37 8.81
C ARG A 153 17.30 0.19 8.48
N GLN A 154 18.18 0.36 9.46
CA GLN A 154 19.57 0.82 9.27
C GLN A 154 20.36 -0.10 8.34
N LYS A 155 20.07 -1.41 8.35
CA LYS A 155 20.76 -2.38 7.50
C LYS A 155 20.30 -2.33 6.04
N ILE A 156 18.99 -2.15 5.79
CA ILE A 156 18.41 -2.22 4.43
C ILE A 156 18.21 -0.86 3.77
N SER A 157 17.97 0.21 4.55
CA SER A 157 17.66 1.56 4.06
C SER A 157 18.04 2.64 5.10
N PRO A 158 19.34 2.87 5.37
CA PRO A 158 19.80 3.73 6.47
C PRO A 158 19.43 5.21 6.31
N LEU A 159 19.06 5.65 5.12
CA LEU A 159 18.66 7.04 4.82
C LEU A 159 17.13 7.21 4.75
N LYS A 160 16.37 6.17 5.09
CA LYS A 160 14.91 6.21 5.10
C LYS A 160 14.40 6.51 6.51
N ALA A 161 13.14 6.94 6.63
CA ALA A 161 12.47 7.14 7.91
C ALA A 161 12.71 5.97 8.88
N MET A 162 12.99 6.24 10.13
CA MET A 162 13.09 5.22 11.18
C MET A 162 11.69 4.81 11.67
N SER A 163 11.63 3.84 12.55
CA SER A 163 10.36 3.22 12.95
C SER A 163 9.40 4.21 13.59
N ASP A 164 9.90 5.03 14.51
CA ASP A 164 9.10 6.00 15.24
C ASP A 164 8.63 7.17 14.33
N ASP A 165 9.48 7.64 13.40
CA ASP A 165 9.07 8.61 12.38
C ASP A 165 7.90 8.11 11.53
N TRP A 166 7.96 6.82 11.10
CA TRP A 166 6.90 6.20 10.31
C TRP A 166 5.57 6.16 11.08
N LEU A 167 5.62 5.75 12.36
CA LEU A 167 4.45 5.70 13.24
C LEU A 167 3.90 7.10 13.53
N GLU A 168 4.78 8.10 13.71
CA GLU A 168 4.38 9.48 13.93
C GLU A 168 3.57 10.03 12.75
N VAL A 169 4.04 9.84 11.51
CA VAL A 169 3.27 10.26 10.31
C VAL A 169 1.90 9.61 10.26
N MET A 170 1.80 8.30 10.58
CA MET A 170 0.51 7.60 10.62
C MET A 170 -0.40 8.15 11.73
N ALA A 171 0.14 8.43 12.91
CA ALA A 171 -0.63 9.04 13.99
C ALA A 171 -1.17 10.44 13.61
N ILE A 172 -0.35 11.23 12.93
CA ILE A 172 -0.76 12.54 12.40
C ILE A 172 -1.87 12.38 11.36
N ALA A 173 -1.68 11.50 10.39
CA ALA A 173 -2.68 11.21 9.36
C ALA A 173 -4.05 10.83 9.97
N HIS A 174 -4.05 9.94 10.97
CA HIS A 174 -5.26 9.54 11.68
C HIS A 174 -5.96 10.71 12.40
N ARG A 175 -5.19 11.64 13.01
CA ARG A 175 -5.76 12.87 13.61
C ARG A 175 -6.42 13.77 12.58
N HIS A 176 -5.92 13.78 11.35
CA HIS A 176 -6.51 14.50 10.20
C HIS A 176 -7.59 13.71 9.47
N ASN A 177 -8.07 12.58 10.02
CA ASN A 177 -9.07 11.69 9.42
C ASN A 177 -8.67 11.11 8.05
N LEU A 178 -7.37 11.02 7.78
CA LEU A 178 -6.87 10.31 6.62
C LEU A 178 -6.80 8.81 6.94
N ALA A 179 -7.50 7.98 6.18
CA ALA A 179 -7.37 6.54 6.26
C ALA A 179 -5.98 6.11 5.81
N THR A 180 -5.44 5.08 6.45
CA THR A 180 -4.11 4.57 6.09
C THR A 180 -4.09 3.05 6.00
N THR A 181 -3.01 2.50 5.44
CA THR A 181 -2.74 1.07 5.51
C THR A 181 -1.43 0.83 6.25
N ALA A 182 -1.22 -0.38 6.76
CA ALA A 182 0.07 -0.80 7.29
C ALA A 182 0.63 -1.95 6.45
N THR A 183 1.95 -1.95 6.22
CA THR A 183 2.61 -2.99 5.41
C THR A 183 3.81 -3.57 6.11
N MET A 184 4.13 -4.82 5.84
CA MET A 184 5.35 -5.48 6.25
C MET A 184 6.02 -6.16 5.06
N MET A 185 7.28 -5.81 4.77
CA MET A 185 8.13 -6.57 3.85
C MET A 185 9.05 -7.48 4.67
N PHE A 186 8.93 -8.78 4.51
CA PHE A 186 9.68 -9.76 5.28
C PHE A 186 10.41 -10.80 4.42
N GLY A 187 11.23 -11.61 5.06
CA GLY A 187 12.01 -12.66 4.39
C GLY A 187 13.36 -12.16 3.86
N HIS A 188 14.01 -11.25 4.60
CA HIS A 188 15.34 -10.75 4.22
C HIS A 188 16.36 -10.86 5.39
N VAL A 189 16.53 -9.82 6.22
CA VAL A 189 17.59 -9.76 7.25
C VAL A 189 17.07 -9.70 8.68
N GLU A 190 15.76 -9.62 8.81
CA GLU A 190 15.04 -9.61 10.07
C GLU A 190 15.00 -11.00 10.70
N THR A 191 14.77 -11.06 12.01
CA THR A 191 14.45 -12.29 12.73
C THR A 191 12.94 -12.48 12.86
N VAL A 192 12.51 -13.65 13.33
CA VAL A 192 11.07 -13.91 13.59
C VAL A 192 10.56 -12.99 14.71
N GLU A 193 11.35 -12.74 15.74
CA GLU A 193 11.02 -11.85 16.84
C GLU A 193 10.81 -10.41 16.35
N GLU A 194 11.61 -9.96 15.40
CA GLU A 194 11.48 -8.63 14.80
C GLU A 194 10.23 -8.49 13.91
N ARG A 195 9.76 -9.58 13.31
CA ARG A 195 8.44 -9.60 12.64
C ARG A 195 7.31 -9.44 13.66
N ILE A 196 7.42 -10.10 14.81
CA ILE A 196 6.43 -9.96 15.90
C ILE A 196 6.46 -8.55 16.48
N GLU A 197 7.65 -7.98 16.71
CA GLU A 197 7.79 -6.60 17.17
C GLU A 197 7.16 -5.61 16.19
N HIS A 198 7.32 -5.81 14.87
CA HIS A 198 6.63 -5.01 13.85
C HIS A 198 5.11 -5.10 14.00
N LEU A 199 4.55 -6.31 14.12
CA LEU A 199 3.11 -6.49 14.32
C LEU A 199 2.63 -5.84 15.62
N ASP A 200 3.41 -5.92 16.70
CA ASP A 200 3.08 -5.31 17.97
C ASP A 200 3.02 -3.78 17.87
N ARG A 201 3.99 -3.15 17.22
CA ARG A 201 4.00 -1.70 16.96
C ARG A 201 2.79 -1.24 16.14
N VAL A 202 2.43 -1.99 15.09
CA VAL A 202 1.24 -1.71 14.28
C VAL A 202 -0.04 -1.88 15.10
N ARG A 203 -0.11 -2.94 15.93
CA ARG A 203 -1.25 -3.19 16.81
C ARG A 203 -1.44 -2.06 17.84
N VAL A 204 -0.36 -1.67 18.52
CA VAL A 204 -0.38 -0.59 19.52
C VAL A 204 -0.80 0.73 18.88
N GLN A 205 -0.30 1.04 17.68
CA GLN A 205 -0.71 2.22 16.93
C GLN A 205 -2.20 2.18 16.58
N GLN A 206 -2.71 1.03 16.14
CA GLN A 206 -4.13 0.85 15.81
C GLN A 206 -5.02 1.00 17.06
N ASP A 207 -4.61 0.44 18.19
CA ASP A 207 -5.34 0.60 19.46
C ASP A 207 -5.40 2.08 19.89
N ALA A 208 -4.34 2.84 19.61
CA ALA A 208 -4.25 4.25 19.98
C ALA A 208 -5.05 5.19 19.04
N THR A 209 -5.12 4.88 17.74
CA THR A 209 -5.59 5.85 16.73
C THR A 209 -6.70 5.33 15.82
N GLY A 210 -6.85 4.00 15.63
CA GLY A 210 -7.93 3.38 14.86
C GLY A 210 -7.92 3.60 13.34
N GLY A 211 -6.88 4.22 12.77
CA GLY A 211 -6.89 4.69 11.38
C GLY A 211 -6.38 3.72 10.31
N PHE A 212 -5.83 2.57 10.69
CA PHE A 212 -5.43 1.56 9.71
C PHE A 212 -6.67 0.81 9.19
N THR A 213 -6.94 0.93 7.90
CA THR A 213 -8.02 0.19 7.22
C THR A 213 -7.62 -1.22 6.83
N ALA A 214 -6.34 -1.46 6.62
CA ALA A 214 -5.82 -2.78 6.26
C ALA A 214 -4.36 -2.98 6.67
N PHE A 215 -3.97 -4.27 6.76
CA PHE A 215 -2.59 -4.71 6.85
C PHE A 215 -2.22 -5.63 5.68
N ILE A 216 -1.03 -5.42 5.12
CA ILE A 216 -0.50 -6.17 3.97
C ILE A 216 0.90 -6.70 4.29
N ALA A 217 1.05 -8.01 4.44
CA ALA A 217 2.37 -8.66 4.49
C ALA A 217 2.77 -9.12 3.08
N TRP A 218 4.01 -8.83 2.68
CA TRP A 218 4.57 -9.23 1.40
C TRP A 218 6.03 -9.65 1.54
N THR A 219 6.49 -10.51 0.65
CA THR A 219 7.84 -11.06 0.75
C THR A 219 8.84 -10.24 -0.06
N PHE A 220 10.04 -10.11 0.47
CA PHE A 220 11.16 -9.50 -0.24
C PHE A 220 11.41 -10.20 -1.59
N GLN A 221 11.55 -9.41 -2.65
CA GLN A 221 11.94 -9.85 -3.98
C GLN A 221 13.40 -9.44 -4.23
N ALA A 222 14.28 -10.42 -4.49
CA ALA A 222 15.72 -10.21 -4.47
C ALA A 222 16.32 -9.81 -5.83
N GLU A 223 15.61 -10.08 -6.92
CA GLU A 223 16.13 -9.87 -8.26
C GLU A 223 16.43 -8.38 -8.52
N ASN A 224 17.53 -8.11 -9.18
CA ASN A 224 18.02 -6.76 -9.50
C ASN A 224 18.24 -5.82 -8.28
N THR A 225 18.19 -6.33 -7.05
CA THR A 225 18.42 -5.56 -5.83
C THR A 225 19.86 -5.67 -5.32
N LYS A 226 20.27 -4.75 -4.47
CA LYS A 226 21.59 -4.79 -3.80
C LYS A 226 21.58 -5.60 -2.51
N LEU A 227 20.42 -5.92 -1.98
CA LEU A 227 20.27 -6.67 -0.74
C LEU A 227 20.49 -8.15 -0.99
N LYS A 228 21.59 -8.68 -0.47
CA LYS A 228 21.90 -10.10 -0.54
C LYS A 228 21.27 -10.82 0.65
N ALA A 229 20.07 -11.33 0.44
CA ALA A 229 19.32 -12.11 1.41
C ALA A 229 18.61 -13.30 0.71
N PRO A 230 18.38 -14.42 1.41
CA PRO A 230 17.55 -15.49 0.87
C PRO A 230 16.11 -14.99 0.69
N THR A 231 15.41 -15.55 -0.29
CA THR A 231 13.96 -15.35 -0.45
C THR A 231 13.20 -16.40 0.32
N VAL A 232 12.04 -16.04 0.86
CA VAL A 232 11.14 -16.98 1.53
C VAL A 232 10.09 -17.51 0.56
N GLY A 233 9.72 -18.78 0.75
CA GLY A 233 8.72 -19.43 -0.08
C GLY A 233 7.29 -19.20 0.40
N SER A 234 6.34 -19.70 -0.40
CA SER A 234 4.90 -19.54 -0.17
C SER A 234 4.42 -20.11 1.16
N HIS A 235 5.04 -21.18 1.67
CA HIS A 235 4.69 -21.74 2.98
C HIS A 235 4.92 -20.74 4.10
N GLU A 236 6.04 -20.03 4.10
CA GLU A 236 6.33 -19.02 5.11
C GLU A 236 5.44 -17.78 4.95
N TYR A 237 5.14 -17.39 3.71
CA TYR A 237 4.17 -16.35 3.44
C TYR A 237 2.79 -16.66 4.02
N LEU A 238 2.26 -17.86 3.77
CA LEU A 238 0.94 -18.27 4.27
C LEU A 238 0.90 -18.36 5.81
N ARG A 239 2.00 -18.80 6.45
CA ARG A 239 2.12 -18.77 7.91
C ARG A 239 2.09 -17.34 8.44
N MET A 240 2.82 -16.41 7.79
CA MET A 240 2.85 -15.01 8.18
C MET A 240 1.48 -14.36 8.00
N GLN A 241 0.78 -14.69 6.91
CA GLN A 241 -0.59 -14.23 6.65
C GLN A 241 -1.56 -14.66 7.78
N ALA A 242 -1.51 -15.95 8.16
CA ALA A 242 -2.35 -16.47 9.24
C ALA A 242 -1.99 -15.82 10.61
N LEU A 243 -0.69 -15.65 10.87
CA LEU A 243 -0.22 -14.99 12.09
C LEU A 243 -0.66 -13.53 12.15
N SER A 244 -0.56 -12.80 11.04
CA SER A 244 -1.02 -11.41 10.96
C SER A 244 -2.51 -11.30 11.29
N ARG A 245 -3.36 -12.20 10.78
CA ARG A 245 -4.79 -12.22 11.10
C ARG A 245 -5.07 -12.48 12.59
N ILE A 246 -4.28 -13.36 13.22
CA ILE A 246 -4.46 -13.69 14.63
C ILE A 246 -3.97 -12.55 15.52
N TYR A 247 -2.80 -11.97 15.18
CA TYR A 247 -2.15 -10.96 16.00
C TYR A 247 -2.81 -9.59 15.88
N LEU A 248 -3.18 -9.18 14.66
CA LEU A 248 -3.83 -7.91 14.37
C LEU A 248 -5.36 -8.04 14.37
N ASP A 249 -5.94 -8.52 15.48
CA ASP A 249 -7.39 -8.68 15.62
C ASP A 249 -8.15 -7.34 15.70
N ASN A 250 -7.43 -6.23 15.86
CA ASN A 250 -7.91 -4.86 15.84
C ASN A 250 -7.86 -4.19 14.44
N ILE A 251 -7.28 -4.87 13.43
CA ILE A 251 -7.33 -4.42 12.02
C ILE A 251 -8.31 -5.30 11.25
N GLU A 252 -9.33 -4.66 10.70
CA GLU A 252 -10.43 -5.38 10.07
C GLU A 252 -10.00 -6.17 8.83
N ASN A 253 -9.15 -5.57 7.98
CA ASN A 253 -8.80 -6.17 6.72
C ASN A 253 -7.33 -6.60 6.68
N ILE A 254 -7.12 -7.86 6.30
CA ILE A 254 -5.81 -8.42 6.00
C ILE A 254 -5.80 -8.77 4.51
N GLN A 255 -4.96 -8.06 3.76
CA GLN A 255 -4.90 -8.18 2.31
C GLN A 255 -3.91 -9.27 1.90
N SER A 256 -4.26 -10.04 0.88
CA SER A 256 -3.37 -10.97 0.20
C SER A 256 -2.39 -10.23 -0.72
N SER A 257 -1.12 -10.62 -0.74
CA SER A 257 -0.09 -10.07 -1.63
C SER A 257 0.18 -11.01 -2.82
N TRP A 258 -0.81 -11.20 -3.68
CA TRP A 258 -0.68 -12.02 -4.88
C TRP A 258 0.39 -11.49 -5.86
N VAL A 259 0.63 -10.19 -5.88
CA VAL A 259 1.64 -9.55 -6.74
C VAL A 259 3.04 -10.15 -6.52
N THR A 260 3.38 -10.51 -5.28
CA THR A 260 4.68 -11.12 -4.94
C THR A 260 4.65 -12.65 -4.91
N GLN A 261 3.46 -13.27 -4.79
CA GLN A 261 3.31 -14.71 -4.55
C GLN A 261 2.73 -15.48 -5.75
N GLY A 262 2.14 -14.80 -6.71
CA GLY A 262 1.35 -15.40 -7.78
C GLY A 262 -0.11 -15.60 -7.40
N ARG A 263 -0.92 -15.86 -8.42
CA ARG A 263 -2.39 -15.95 -8.33
C ARG A 263 -2.87 -17.05 -7.38
N GLU A 264 -2.27 -18.23 -7.50
CA GLU A 264 -2.68 -19.44 -6.75
C GLU A 264 -2.38 -19.29 -5.26
N ILE A 265 -1.21 -18.76 -4.90
CA ILE A 265 -0.86 -18.50 -3.50
C ILE A 265 -1.68 -17.34 -2.96
N GLY A 266 -1.93 -16.31 -3.77
CA GLY A 266 -2.85 -15.23 -3.43
C GLY A 266 -4.27 -15.72 -3.09
N GLN A 267 -4.78 -16.67 -3.87
CA GLN A 267 -6.05 -17.35 -3.60
C GLN A 267 -6.01 -18.15 -2.29
N ILE A 268 -4.98 -18.98 -2.09
CA ILE A 268 -4.82 -19.80 -0.89
C ILE A 268 -4.73 -18.92 0.37
N ALA A 269 -4.16 -17.72 0.28
CA ALA A 269 -4.07 -16.77 1.39
C ALA A 269 -5.45 -16.38 1.96
N LEU A 270 -6.52 -16.44 1.15
CA LEU A 270 -7.90 -16.24 1.62
C LEU A 270 -8.33 -17.30 2.64
N ARG A 271 -7.77 -18.50 2.59
CA ARG A 271 -7.96 -19.55 3.60
C ARG A 271 -7.02 -19.42 4.81
N HIS A 272 -6.03 -18.53 4.71
CA HIS A 272 -5.04 -18.26 5.76
C HIS A 272 -5.24 -16.88 6.43
N GLY A 273 -6.47 -16.36 6.41
CA GLY A 273 -6.84 -15.16 7.18
C GLY A 273 -6.96 -13.88 6.35
N ALA A 274 -6.59 -13.87 5.08
CA ALA A 274 -6.93 -12.76 4.20
C ALA A 274 -8.45 -12.69 3.96
N ASN A 275 -8.97 -11.47 3.82
CA ASN A 275 -10.37 -11.19 3.47
C ASN A 275 -10.47 -10.12 2.38
N ASP A 276 -9.33 -9.76 1.80
CA ASP A 276 -9.18 -8.85 0.68
C ASP A 276 -8.11 -9.39 -0.26
N LEU A 277 -8.39 -9.43 -1.56
CA LEU A 277 -7.44 -9.91 -2.58
C LEU A 277 -6.57 -8.77 -3.12
N GLY A 278 -6.83 -7.54 -2.69
CA GLY A 278 -6.10 -6.35 -3.12
C GLY A 278 -6.54 -5.83 -4.48
N SER A 279 -5.64 -5.13 -5.13
CA SER A 279 -5.88 -4.50 -6.44
C SER A 279 -5.62 -5.46 -7.59
N ILE A 280 -6.30 -5.24 -8.73
CA ILE A 280 -5.93 -5.86 -10.02
C ILE A 280 -4.56 -5.39 -10.51
N MET A 281 -4.02 -4.30 -9.96
CA MET A 281 -2.72 -3.71 -10.33
C MET A 281 -2.60 -3.46 -11.83
N ILE A 282 -3.40 -2.51 -12.35
CA ILE A 282 -3.36 -2.10 -13.76
C ILE A 282 -1.92 -1.79 -14.21
N GLU A 283 -1.12 -1.22 -13.30
CA GLU A 283 0.29 -0.91 -13.51
C GLU A 283 1.08 -1.17 -12.21
N GLU A 284 2.21 -1.85 -12.33
CA GLU A 284 3.14 -2.05 -11.22
C GLU A 284 4.59 -1.90 -11.73
N ASN A 285 5.28 -0.86 -11.26
CA ASN A 285 6.61 -0.48 -11.76
C ASN A 285 7.73 -0.75 -10.76
N VAL A 286 7.42 -0.99 -9.48
CA VAL A 286 8.42 -1.08 -8.41
C VAL A 286 8.86 -2.52 -8.19
N VAL A 287 7.89 -3.42 -7.93
CA VAL A 287 8.16 -4.84 -7.67
C VAL A 287 8.49 -5.58 -8.97
N SER A 288 7.94 -5.14 -10.10
CA SER A 288 8.28 -5.69 -11.43
C SER A 288 9.75 -5.49 -11.77
N LYS A 289 10.40 -4.40 -11.34
CA LYS A 289 11.85 -4.22 -11.49
C LYS A 289 12.66 -5.22 -10.66
N ALA A 290 12.06 -5.81 -9.62
CA ALA A 290 12.63 -6.90 -8.82
C ALA A 290 12.19 -8.30 -9.31
N GLY A 291 11.73 -8.44 -10.56
CA GLY A 291 11.47 -9.70 -11.24
C GLY A 291 10.05 -10.24 -11.16
N THR A 292 9.10 -9.53 -10.55
CA THR A 292 7.70 -9.98 -10.46
C THR A 292 6.96 -9.68 -11.78
N VAL A 293 6.24 -10.68 -12.31
CA VAL A 293 5.57 -10.60 -13.63
C VAL A 293 4.08 -10.96 -13.59
N TYR A 294 3.50 -11.05 -12.41
CA TYR A 294 2.09 -11.42 -12.27
C TYR A 294 1.17 -10.24 -12.59
N CYS A 295 0.08 -10.50 -13.30
CA CYS A 295 -1.02 -9.56 -13.49
C CYS A 295 -2.37 -10.30 -13.45
N MET A 296 -3.43 -9.62 -13.08
CA MET A 296 -4.80 -10.12 -13.05
C MET A 296 -5.76 -9.05 -13.57
N ASP A 297 -6.85 -9.49 -14.18
CA ASP A 297 -7.99 -8.64 -14.48
C ASP A 297 -9.13 -8.86 -13.46
N VAL A 298 -10.23 -8.13 -13.64
CA VAL A 298 -11.41 -8.25 -12.76
C VAL A 298 -12.01 -9.65 -12.78
N ALA A 299 -12.06 -10.29 -13.97
CA ALA A 299 -12.61 -11.64 -14.11
C ALA A 299 -11.74 -12.68 -13.39
N ASP A 300 -10.41 -12.53 -13.45
CA ASP A 300 -9.48 -13.35 -12.68
C ASP A 300 -9.73 -13.23 -11.17
N MET A 301 -9.85 -11.99 -10.66
CA MET A 301 -10.14 -11.72 -9.24
C MET A 301 -11.44 -12.39 -8.80
N GLN A 302 -12.51 -12.15 -9.56
CA GLN A 302 -13.83 -12.72 -9.27
C GLN A 302 -13.81 -14.24 -9.28
N ARG A 303 -13.16 -14.84 -10.27
CA ARG A 303 -13.05 -16.30 -10.39
C ARG A 303 -12.30 -16.90 -9.20
N LEU A 304 -11.10 -16.35 -8.86
CA LEU A 304 -10.30 -16.87 -7.75
C LEU A 304 -11.04 -16.81 -6.41
N ILE A 305 -11.85 -15.77 -6.19
CA ILE A 305 -12.67 -15.61 -4.99
C ILE A 305 -13.84 -16.62 -5.01
N THR A 306 -14.56 -16.73 -6.12
CA THR A 306 -15.73 -17.59 -6.28
C THR A 306 -15.36 -19.07 -6.20
N ASP A 307 -14.22 -19.49 -6.75
CA ASP A 307 -13.72 -20.88 -6.70
C ASP A 307 -13.51 -21.37 -5.25
N LEU A 308 -13.33 -20.47 -4.30
CA LEU A 308 -13.28 -20.78 -2.87
C LEU A 308 -14.64 -20.71 -2.16
N GLY A 309 -15.72 -20.41 -2.87
CA GLY A 309 -17.07 -20.28 -2.32
C GLY A 309 -17.32 -18.95 -1.61
N TYR A 310 -16.53 -17.92 -1.88
CA TYR A 310 -16.74 -16.56 -1.38
C TYR A 310 -17.45 -15.69 -2.43
N GLU A 311 -18.12 -14.62 -1.96
CA GLU A 311 -18.72 -13.59 -2.80
C GLU A 311 -17.68 -12.51 -3.13
N PRO A 312 -17.29 -12.30 -4.41
CA PRO A 312 -16.37 -11.23 -4.80
C PRO A 312 -17.09 -9.87 -4.81
N ARG A 313 -16.56 -8.89 -4.13
CA ARG A 313 -17.09 -7.51 -4.12
C ARG A 313 -15.98 -6.50 -4.34
N GLN A 314 -16.22 -5.57 -5.27
CA GLN A 314 -15.34 -4.42 -5.42
C GLN A 314 -15.51 -3.47 -4.23
N ARG A 315 -14.42 -2.88 -3.76
CA ARG A 315 -14.40 -1.88 -2.70
C ARG A 315 -13.65 -0.61 -3.09
N ASP A 316 -13.95 0.47 -2.39
CA ASP A 316 -13.13 1.68 -2.38
C ASP A 316 -11.95 1.57 -1.37
N ASN A 317 -11.23 2.68 -1.14
CA ASN A 317 -10.10 2.71 -0.20
C ASN A 317 -10.52 2.66 1.28
N TRP A 318 -11.76 3.03 1.59
CA TRP A 318 -12.32 2.96 2.95
C TRP A 318 -13.03 1.65 3.22
N TYR A 319 -12.93 0.68 2.29
CA TYR A 319 -13.60 -0.62 2.33
C TYR A 319 -15.13 -0.55 2.22
N HIS A 320 -15.69 0.57 1.71
CA HIS A 320 -17.09 0.57 1.31
C HIS A 320 -17.23 -0.23 0.01
N LEU A 321 -18.32 -0.99 -0.07
CA LEU A 321 -18.61 -1.74 -1.30
C LEU A 321 -19.02 -0.77 -2.41
N VAL A 322 -18.40 -0.94 -3.57
CA VAL A 322 -18.79 -0.22 -4.79
C VAL A 322 -19.92 -1.01 -5.42
N ASP A 323 -21.10 -0.37 -5.60
CA ASP A 323 -22.21 -0.97 -6.30
C ASP A 323 -21.78 -1.33 -7.73
N ALA A 324 -22.06 -2.55 -8.16
CA ALA A 324 -21.80 -2.91 -9.55
C ALA A 324 -22.54 -1.92 -10.46
N PRO A 325 -21.89 -1.35 -11.50
CA PRO A 325 -22.61 -0.58 -12.48
C PRO A 325 -23.76 -1.43 -12.99
N ALA A 326 -24.98 -0.86 -13.01
CA ALA A 326 -26.15 -1.55 -13.54
C ALA A 326 -25.76 -2.15 -14.89
N ALA A 327 -25.88 -3.48 -15.02
CA ALA A 327 -25.56 -4.15 -16.26
C ALA A 327 -26.27 -3.40 -17.39
N ALA A 328 -25.49 -2.90 -18.36
CA ALA A 328 -26.07 -2.25 -19.54
C ALA A 328 -27.03 -3.26 -20.19
N ALA A 329 -28.33 -2.95 -20.12
CA ALA A 329 -29.42 -3.77 -20.66
C ALA A 329 -29.37 -3.76 -22.19
#